data_ba8590f2021fc8d4d510059cc7ac43f2
#
_entry.id   ba8590f2021fc8d4d510059cc7ac43f2
#
_cell.length_a   1.000
_cell.length_b   1.000
_cell.length_c   1.000
_cell.angle_alpha   90.00
_cell.angle_beta   90.00
_cell.angle_gamma   90.00
#
_symmetry.space_group_name_H-M   'P 1'
#
loop_
_entity.id
_entity.type
_entity.pdbx_description
1 polymer ?
#
loop_
_entity_poly.entity_id
_entity_poly.type
_entity_poly.pdbx_seq_one_letter_code
_entity_poly.pdbx_strand_id
1 'polypeptide(L)'
;MKKIILIIISLIFSISFLNAENHIKTNPITTPMEPEAFLGAYTEMVLKMAEFQKRSGFDAKTFELFALSAAAGMKCEYCIVAHTAMAKKAGATQEEIKTAIMIAGVVSLNSTVMYGNQYNQEKWRK
;
A
#
# COMPACT_ATOMS: atom_id res chain seq x y z
N MET A 1 -40.63 35.46 -18.97
CA MET A 1 -39.92 35.18 -17.68
C MET A 1 -39.71 33.69 -17.44
N LYS A 2 -40.73 32.81 -17.53
CA LYS A 2 -40.56 31.35 -17.30
C LYS A 2 -39.51 30.66 -18.21
N LYS A 3 -39.41 31.03 -19.51
CA LYS A 3 -38.41 30.47 -20.45
C LYS A 3 -36.98 30.86 -20.13
N ILE A 4 -36.75 32.07 -19.62
CA ILE A 4 -35.42 32.57 -19.24
C ILE A 4 -34.92 31.85 -17.98
N ILE A 5 -35.80 31.58 -17.02
CA ILE A 5 -35.51 30.87 -15.78
C ILE A 5 -35.09 29.40 -16.08
N LEU A 6 -35.79 28.75 -17.00
CA LEU A 6 -35.45 27.39 -17.43
C LEU A 6 -34.07 27.28 -18.10
N ILE A 7 -33.69 28.26 -18.92
CA ILE A 7 -32.39 28.33 -19.56
C ILE A 7 -31.27 28.56 -18.53
N ILE A 8 -31.49 29.43 -17.54
CA ILE A 8 -30.50 29.69 -16.47
C ILE A 8 -30.31 28.45 -15.59
N ILE A 9 -31.37 27.73 -15.23
CA ILE A 9 -31.29 26.48 -14.47
C ILE A 9 -30.55 25.40 -15.26
N SER A 10 -30.78 25.28 -16.55
CA SER A 10 -30.06 24.33 -17.43
C SER A 10 -28.57 24.68 -17.54
N LEU A 11 -28.22 25.98 -17.62
CA LEU A 11 -26.80 26.42 -17.65
C LEU A 11 -26.08 26.15 -16.33
N ILE A 12 -26.74 26.42 -15.20
CA ILE A 12 -26.17 26.18 -13.86
C ILE A 12 -25.94 24.69 -13.63
N PHE A 13 -26.88 23.85 -14.08
CA PHE A 13 -26.73 22.39 -13.97
C PHE A 13 -25.58 21.86 -14.85
N SER A 14 -25.40 22.42 -16.06
CA SER A 14 -24.27 22.06 -16.95
C SER A 14 -22.91 22.49 -16.41
N ILE A 15 -22.84 23.66 -15.75
CA ILE A 15 -21.60 24.15 -15.12
C ILE A 15 -21.23 23.32 -13.88
N SER A 16 -22.22 22.79 -13.15
CA SER A 16 -21.95 21.92 -11.99
C SER A 16 -21.37 20.56 -12.41
N PHE A 17 -21.66 20.07 -13.61
CA PHE A 17 -21.03 18.84 -14.14
C PHE A 17 -19.60 19.06 -14.65
N LEU A 18 -19.23 20.27 -15.06
CA LEU A 18 -17.91 20.59 -15.56
C LEU A 18 -16.86 20.82 -14.46
N ASN A 19 -17.27 21.06 -13.22
CA ASN A 19 -16.38 21.27 -12.08
C ASN A 19 -16.18 20.04 -11.18
N ALA A 20 -16.69 18.88 -11.57
CA ALA A 20 -16.40 17.61 -10.93
C ALA A 20 -15.23 16.87 -11.60
N GLU A 21 -14.22 17.59 -12.11
CA GLU A 21 -12.88 17.04 -12.18
C GLU A 21 -12.40 16.90 -10.73
N ASN A 22 -12.81 15.79 -10.11
CA ASN A 22 -12.14 15.27 -8.95
C ASN A 22 -10.66 15.13 -9.33
N HIS A 23 -9.83 16.07 -8.89
CA HIS A 23 -8.39 15.89 -8.84
C HIS A 23 -8.14 14.73 -7.87
N ILE A 24 -8.30 13.50 -8.38
CA ILE A 24 -7.82 12.31 -7.70
C ILE A 24 -6.33 12.59 -7.50
N LYS A 25 -5.95 12.82 -6.23
CA LYS A 25 -4.54 12.97 -5.87
C LYS A 25 -3.89 11.64 -6.19
N THR A 26 -3.30 11.55 -7.37
CA THR A 26 -2.61 10.36 -7.83
C THR A 26 -1.37 10.14 -6.98
N ASN A 27 -1.08 8.89 -6.64
CA ASN A 27 0.19 8.55 -6.01
C ASN A 27 1.31 8.72 -7.05
N PRO A 28 2.27 9.63 -6.86
CA PRO A 28 3.30 9.91 -7.86
C PRO A 28 4.25 8.73 -8.12
N ILE A 29 4.17 7.68 -7.32
CA ILE A 29 5.06 6.53 -7.42
C ILE A 29 4.44 5.42 -8.27
N THR A 30 3.13 5.20 -8.17
CA THR A 30 2.44 4.10 -8.84
C THR A 30 1.64 4.54 -10.06
N THR A 31 1.17 5.78 -10.10
CA THR A 31 0.50 6.33 -11.27
C THR A 31 1.55 6.80 -12.30
N PRO A 32 1.38 6.51 -13.56
CA PRO A 32 0.20 6.01 -14.31
C PRO A 32 0.24 4.49 -14.58
N MET A 33 0.71 3.67 -13.70
CA MET A 33 0.87 2.22 -13.94
C MET A 33 -0.47 1.46 -13.84
N GLU A 34 -1.44 2.02 -13.12
CA GLU A 34 -2.73 1.38 -12.92
C GLU A 34 -3.65 1.58 -14.13
N PRO A 35 -4.42 0.56 -14.51
CA PRO A 35 -5.47 0.72 -15.50
C PRO A 35 -6.45 1.83 -15.07
N GLU A 36 -6.91 2.64 -16.05
CA GLU A 36 -7.83 3.75 -15.78
C GLU A 36 -9.08 3.30 -15.01
N ALA A 37 -9.63 2.14 -15.33
CA ALA A 37 -10.77 1.56 -14.64
C ALA A 37 -10.51 1.26 -13.15
N PHE A 38 -9.28 1.15 -12.70
CA PHE A 38 -8.89 0.82 -11.34
C PHE A 38 -8.24 1.98 -10.59
N LEU A 39 -7.81 3.01 -11.29
CA LEU A 39 -7.04 4.14 -10.76
C LEU A 39 -7.67 4.77 -9.51
N GLY A 40 -8.98 5.05 -9.55
CA GLY A 40 -9.69 5.66 -8.42
C GLY A 40 -9.68 4.78 -7.16
N ALA A 41 -10.01 3.50 -7.30
CA ALA A 41 -10.04 2.53 -6.20
C ALA A 41 -8.63 2.30 -5.63
N TYR A 42 -7.62 2.18 -6.50
CA TYR A 42 -6.23 2.00 -6.07
C TYR A 42 -5.70 3.23 -5.32
N THR A 43 -5.95 4.43 -5.83
CA THR A 43 -5.55 5.68 -5.19
C THR A 43 -6.18 5.81 -3.80
N GLU A 44 -7.47 5.52 -3.66
CA GLU A 44 -8.16 5.53 -2.37
C GLU A 44 -7.53 4.54 -1.40
N MET A 45 -7.25 3.32 -1.83
CA MET A 45 -6.58 2.30 -1.03
C MET A 45 -5.21 2.79 -0.53
N VAL A 46 -4.38 3.34 -1.41
CA VAL A 46 -3.04 3.84 -1.05
C VAL A 46 -3.13 4.99 -0.04
N LEU A 47 -4.08 5.92 -0.22
CA LEU A 47 -4.28 7.02 0.73
C LEU A 47 -4.71 6.53 2.12
N LYS A 48 -5.42 5.40 2.20
CA LYS A 48 -5.85 4.80 3.47
C LYS A 48 -4.76 3.98 4.18
N MET A 49 -3.61 3.73 3.55
CA MET A 49 -2.50 3.00 4.19
C MET A 49 -1.97 3.70 5.43
N ALA A 50 -1.91 5.02 5.44
CA ALA A 50 -1.50 5.78 6.63
C ALA A 50 -2.51 5.65 7.80
N GLU A 51 -3.79 5.52 7.50
CA GLU A 51 -4.82 5.26 8.51
C GLU A 51 -4.70 3.82 9.03
N PHE A 52 -4.50 2.85 8.15
CA PHE A 52 -4.25 1.46 8.53
C PHE A 52 -3.05 1.34 9.48
N GLN A 53 -1.94 1.99 9.18
CA GLN A 53 -0.77 2.03 10.06
C GLN A 53 -1.12 2.55 11.46
N LYS A 54 -1.81 3.70 11.55
CA LYS A 54 -2.24 4.29 12.83
C LYS A 54 -3.13 3.38 13.66
N ARG A 55 -3.96 2.55 13.02
CA ARG A 55 -4.94 1.66 13.66
C ARG A 55 -4.47 0.22 13.81
N SER A 56 -3.26 -0.10 13.34
CA SER A 56 -2.71 -1.46 13.36
C SER A 56 -2.36 -1.98 14.74
N GLY A 57 -2.24 -1.10 15.75
CA GLY A 57 -1.73 -1.44 17.07
C GLY A 57 -0.20 -1.44 17.18
N PHE A 58 0.51 -1.20 16.07
CA PHE A 58 1.96 -1.08 16.05
C PHE A 58 2.39 0.39 15.94
N ASP A 59 3.53 0.72 16.57
CA ASP A 59 4.18 2.00 16.26
C ASP A 59 4.70 2.03 14.82
N ALA A 60 4.98 3.23 14.32
CA ALA A 60 5.37 3.44 12.93
C ALA A 60 6.63 2.64 12.56
N LYS A 61 7.62 2.57 13.44
CA LYS A 61 8.87 1.85 13.20
C LYS A 61 8.62 0.34 13.06
N THR A 62 7.90 -0.24 13.97
CA THR A 62 7.56 -1.66 13.98
C THR A 62 6.74 -2.03 12.74
N PHE A 63 5.75 -1.21 12.39
CA PHE A 63 4.95 -1.42 11.18
C PHE A 63 5.80 -1.44 9.92
N GLU A 64 6.70 -0.48 9.75
CA GLU A 64 7.56 -0.38 8.57
C GLU A 64 8.61 -1.51 8.50
N LEU A 65 9.11 -1.99 9.65
CA LEU A 65 10.01 -3.15 9.70
C LEU A 65 9.28 -4.45 9.29
N PHE A 66 8.02 -4.63 9.69
CA PHE A 66 7.21 -5.76 9.22
C PHE A 66 6.93 -5.67 7.72
N ALA A 67 6.55 -4.50 7.24
CA ALA A 67 6.33 -4.26 5.82
C ALA A 67 7.60 -4.50 5.00
N LEU A 68 8.76 -4.08 5.51
CA LEU A 68 10.07 -4.34 4.89
C LEU A 68 10.38 -5.84 4.82
N SER A 69 10.14 -6.59 5.91
CA SER A 69 10.34 -8.04 5.93
C SER A 69 9.44 -8.74 4.91
N ALA A 70 8.16 -8.36 4.85
CA ALA A 70 7.23 -8.87 3.85
C ALA A 70 7.67 -8.53 2.42
N ALA A 71 8.08 -7.28 2.17
CA ALA A 71 8.59 -6.81 0.89
C ALA A 71 9.81 -7.62 0.42
N ALA A 72 10.75 -7.89 1.33
CA ALA A 72 11.95 -8.69 1.05
C ALA A 72 11.57 -10.14 0.72
N GLY A 73 10.65 -10.74 1.45
CA GLY A 73 10.13 -12.08 1.17
C GLY A 73 9.43 -12.20 -0.18
N MET A 74 8.68 -11.17 -0.57
CA MET A 74 8.01 -11.07 -1.86
C MET A 74 8.92 -10.64 -3.01
N LYS A 75 10.18 -10.26 -2.73
CA LYS A 75 11.15 -9.75 -3.72
C LYS A 75 10.64 -8.49 -4.46
N CYS A 76 9.87 -7.65 -3.76
CA CYS A 76 9.36 -6.39 -4.31
C CYS A 76 10.43 -5.30 -4.14
N GLU A 77 11.28 -5.09 -5.14
CA GLU A 77 12.38 -4.12 -5.07
C GLU A 77 11.90 -2.72 -4.69
N TYR A 78 10.84 -2.23 -5.33
CA TYR A 78 10.24 -0.95 -5.02
C TYR A 78 9.78 -0.88 -3.55
N CYS A 79 9.09 -1.92 -3.05
CA CYS A 79 8.58 -1.96 -1.68
C CYS A 79 9.74 -1.98 -0.67
N ILE A 80 10.84 -2.70 -0.98
CA ILE A 80 12.04 -2.74 -0.13
C ILE A 80 12.61 -1.33 0.03
N VAL A 81 12.79 -0.60 -1.07
CA VAL A 81 13.31 0.77 -1.05
C VAL A 81 12.39 1.70 -0.26
N ALA A 82 11.08 1.64 -0.52
CA ALA A 82 10.09 2.49 0.14
C ALA A 82 10.03 2.23 1.66
N HIS A 83 9.85 0.97 2.07
CA HIS A 83 9.75 0.62 3.49
C HIS A 83 11.06 0.79 4.25
N THR A 84 12.22 0.61 3.59
CA THR A 84 13.52 0.96 4.19
C THR A 84 13.61 2.46 4.50
N ALA A 85 13.19 3.32 3.57
CA ALA A 85 13.20 4.76 3.79
C ALA A 85 12.22 5.19 4.90
N MET A 86 11.01 4.60 4.92
CA MET A 86 10.00 4.89 5.93
C MET A 86 10.42 4.37 7.33
N ALA A 87 11.01 3.18 7.42
CA ALA A 87 11.56 2.64 8.66
C ALA A 87 12.64 3.55 9.25
N LYS A 88 13.60 4.01 8.42
CA LYS A 88 14.63 4.98 8.84
C LYS A 88 14.01 6.28 9.34
N LYS A 89 13.03 6.81 8.62
CA LYS A 89 12.30 8.02 9.03
C LYS A 89 11.57 7.83 10.36
N ALA A 90 11.09 6.62 10.64
CA ALA A 90 10.46 6.24 11.91
C ALA A 90 11.46 5.91 13.03
N GLY A 91 12.75 6.07 12.80
CA GLY A 91 13.81 5.88 13.80
C GLY A 91 14.35 4.44 13.88
N ALA A 92 14.18 3.63 12.84
CA ALA A 92 14.80 2.31 12.78
C ALA A 92 16.32 2.42 12.61
N THR A 93 17.05 1.64 13.40
CA THR A 93 18.48 1.50 13.29
C THR A 93 18.85 0.65 12.08
N GLN A 94 20.10 0.73 11.65
CA GLN A 94 20.62 -0.10 10.56
C GLN A 94 20.55 -1.60 10.91
N GLU A 95 20.73 -1.97 12.19
CA GLU A 95 20.65 -3.36 12.62
C GLU A 95 19.20 -3.89 12.63
N GLU A 96 18.22 -3.06 13.02
CA GLU A 96 16.79 -3.43 12.91
C GLU A 96 16.38 -3.67 11.45
N ILE A 97 16.85 -2.83 10.54
CA ILE A 97 16.61 -2.98 9.08
C ILE A 97 17.22 -4.29 8.56
N LYS A 98 18.50 -4.56 8.88
CA LYS A 98 19.16 -5.81 8.48
C LYS A 98 18.44 -7.03 9.06
N THR A 99 17.97 -6.93 10.30
CA THR A 99 17.24 -7.99 10.97
C THR A 99 15.92 -8.28 10.27
N ALA A 100 15.14 -7.26 9.92
CA ALA A 100 13.89 -7.42 9.19
C ALA A 100 14.09 -8.13 7.84
N ILE A 101 15.14 -7.76 7.10
CA ILE A 101 15.50 -8.41 5.83
C ILE A 101 15.96 -9.86 6.07
N MET A 102 16.76 -10.10 7.11
CA MET A 102 17.27 -11.44 7.45
C MET A 102 16.13 -12.39 7.84
N ILE A 103 15.12 -11.91 8.56
CA ILE A 103 13.91 -12.69 8.91
C ILE A 103 13.25 -13.24 7.64
N ALA A 104 13.06 -12.41 6.62
CA ALA A 104 12.51 -12.86 5.34
C ALA A 104 13.35 -13.95 4.68
N GLY A 105 14.68 -13.80 4.71
CA GLY A 105 15.62 -14.80 4.19
C GLY A 105 15.54 -16.14 4.94
N VAL A 106 15.50 -16.11 6.26
CA VAL A 106 15.40 -17.32 7.10
C VAL A 106 14.07 -18.03 6.88
N VAL A 107 12.96 -17.29 6.82
CA VAL A 107 11.63 -17.87 6.53
C VAL A 107 11.61 -18.51 5.14
N SER A 108 12.20 -17.86 4.15
CA SER A 108 12.31 -18.41 2.79
C SER A 108 13.17 -19.69 2.76
N LEU A 109 14.31 -19.70 3.46
CA LEU A 109 15.15 -20.89 3.59
C LEU A 109 14.38 -22.06 4.23
N ASN A 110 13.72 -21.80 5.36
CA ASN A 110 12.93 -22.81 6.06
C ASN A 110 11.82 -23.37 5.19
N SER A 111 11.12 -22.51 4.45
CA SER A 111 10.10 -22.93 3.50
C SER A 111 10.68 -23.90 2.46
N THR A 112 11.81 -23.56 1.85
CA THR A 112 12.48 -24.41 0.85
C THR A 112 12.88 -25.77 1.43
N VAL A 113 13.49 -25.78 2.61
CA VAL A 113 13.89 -27.01 3.29
C VAL A 113 12.69 -27.90 3.63
N MET A 114 11.61 -27.31 4.12
CA MET A 114 10.40 -28.05 4.48
C MET A 114 9.69 -28.63 3.26
N TYR A 115 9.53 -27.86 2.19
CA TYR A 115 8.93 -28.35 0.95
C TYR A 115 9.80 -29.44 0.29
N GLY A 116 11.10 -29.22 0.22
CA GLY A 116 12.04 -30.19 -0.36
C GLY A 116 12.09 -31.52 0.36
N ASN A 117 11.85 -31.51 1.68
CA ASN A 117 11.81 -32.72 2.50
C ASN A 117 10.39 -33.25 2.75
N GLN A 118 9.39 -32.81 2.00
CA GLN A 118 7.99 -33.26 2.11
C GLN A 118 7.46 -33.18 3.55
N TYR A 119 7.70 -32.06 4.22
CA TYR A 119 7.34 -31.86 5.62
C TYR A 119 5.86 -32.13 5.89
N ASN A 120 5.57 -32.99 6.88
CA ASN A 120 4.22 -33.32 7.31
C ASN A 120 3.74 -32.36 8.39
N GLN A 121 2.85 -31.42 8.02
CA GLN A 121 2.29 -30.41 8.92
C GLN A 121 1.42 -30.99 10.06
N GLU A 122 0.86 -32.21 9.91
CA GLU A 122 -0.01 -32.80 10.92
C GLU A 122 0.69 -33.07 12.26
N LYS A 123 2.02 -33.28 12.22
CA LYS A 123 2.82 -33.50 13.42
C LYS A 123 2.91 -32.27 14.34
N TRP A 124 2.57 -31.07 13.85
CA TRP A 124 2.70 -29.80 14.58
C TRP A 124 1.37 -29.22 15.05
N ARG A 125 0.24 -29.87 14.74
CA ARG A 125 -1.10 -29.45 15.15
C ARG A 125 -1.53 -30.03 16.50
N LYS A 126 -0.62 -30.53 17.32
CA LYS A 126 -0.90 -31.06 18.67
C LYS A 126 -0.82 -30.01 19.74
#